data_7b2de868a7dbdfc492909fbe3529c26e
#
_entry.id   7b2de868a7dbdfc492909fbe3529c26e
#
_cell.length_a   1.000
_cell.length_b   1.000
_cell.length_c   1.000
_cell.angle_alpha   90.00
_cell.angle_beta   90.00
_cell.angle_gamma   90.00
#
_symmetry.space_group_name_H-M   'P 1'
#
loop_
_entity.id
_entity.type
_entity.pdbx_description
1 polymer ?
#
loop_
_entity_poly.entity_id
_entity_poly.type
_entity_poly.pdbx_seq_one_letter_code
_entity_poly.pdbx_strand_id
1 'polypeptide(L)'
;QHQELLLTDIKYNFGHNPLCPSLIDSPGLADQQSPLQSALTFNEYESGLIEIGALAGFCFDNELPRHRVYLAPFSLANRLVTNEEYLAFMEDGGYHRPELWLSEGWSQRQQQAWDHPLYWHWRDGAWWEYRLDGLQPLVANAPVVHVSGYESAAFAAWSNARLPTEFEWELASSFESELEGNFAE
;
A
#
# COMPACT_ATOMS: atom_id res chain seq x y z
N GLN A 1 3.24 -16.38 9.79
CA GLN A 1 1.87 -15.88 9.68
C GLN A 1 1.27 -15.51 11.04
N HIS A 2 1.21 -16.41 12.07
CA HIS A 2 0.60 -16.07 13.37
C HIS A 2 1.33 -14.93 14.10
N GLN A 3 2.64 -14.84 14.01
CA GLN A 3 3.42 -13.74 14.57
C GLN A 3 3.08 -12.40 13.93
N GLU A 4 2.92 -12.38 12.60
CA GLU A 4 2.53 -11.20 11.85
C GLU A 4 1.13 -10.72 12.23
N LEU A 5 0.16 -11.66 12.35
CA LEU A 5 -1.20 -11.34 12.79
C LEU A 5 -1.22 -10.76 14.22
N LEU A 6 -0.44 -11.35 15.14
CA LEU A 6 -0.33 -10.82 16.51
C LEU A 6 0.25 -9.39 16.52
N LEU A 7 1.27 -9.11 15.71
CA LEU A 7 1.84 -7.76 15.61
C LEU A 7 0.84 -6.77 15.01
N THR A 8 0.03 -7.20 14.05
CA THR A 8 -1.05 -6.39 13.48
C THR A 8 -2.09 -6.03 14.53
N ASP A 9 -2.56 -7.01 15.31
CA ASP A 9 -3.54 -6.81 16.36
C ASP A 9 -2.99 -5.92 17.50
N ILE A 10 -1.74 -6.13 17.90
CA ILE A 10 -1.08 -5.29 18.90
C ILE A 10 -0.95 -3.86 18.41
N LYS A 11 -0.49 -3.66 17.15
CA LYS A 11 -0.39 -2.34 16.54
C LYS A 11 -1.76 -1.65 16.51
N TYR A 12 -2.82 -2.37 16.17
CA TYR A 12 -4.17 -1.81 16.14
C TYR A 12 -4.61 -1.34 17.52
N ASN A 13 -4.48 -2.19 18.54
CA ASN A 13 -4.87 -1.86 19.91
C ASN A 13 -4.08 -0.67 20.49
N PHE A 14 -2.78 -0.65 20.25
CA PHE A 14 -1.92 0.43 20.76
C PHE A 14 -2.05 1.72 19.96
N GLY A 15 -2.29 1.63 18.65
CA GLY A 15 -2.51 2.78 17.78
C GLY A 15 -3.80 3.55 18.10
N HIS A 16 -4.79 2.89 18.72
CA HIS A 16 -6.00 3.53 19.23
C HIS A 16 -5.83 4.09 20.64
N ASN A 17 -4.71 3.81 21.31
CA ASN A 17 -4.40 4.39 22.60
C ASN A 17 -3.89 5.82 22.41
N PRO A 18 -4.53 6.85 23.04
CA PRO A 18 -4.09 8.24 22.90
C PRO A 18 -2.63 8.51 23.31
N LEU A 19 -2.05 7.63 24.12
CA LEU A 19 -0.65 7.73 24.55
C LEU A 19 0.34 7.24 23.50
N CYS A 20 -0.12 6.58 22.42
CA CYS A 20 0.71 6.01 21.36
C CYS A 20 1.95 5.26 21.90
N PRO A 21 1.76 4.23 22.76
CA PRO A 21 2.87 3.58 23.44
C PRO A 21 3.79 2.86 22.46
N SER A 22 5.09 2.89 22.73
CA SER A 22 6.06 2.05 22.02
C SER A 22 6.02 0.62 22.53
N LEU A 23 6.02 -0.37 21.64
CA LEU A 23 6.16 -1.78 21.95
C LEU A 23 7.61 -2.23 21.88
N ILE A 24 8.39 -1.64 20.99
CA ILE A 24 9.80 -1.97 20.76
C ILE A 24 10.64 -0.72 20.91
N ASP A 25 11.79 -0.86 21.57
CA ASP A 25 12.81 0.17 21.60
C ASP A 25 13.60 0.08 20.30
N SER A 26 13.16 0.75 19.27
CA SER A 26 13.96 0.89 18.05
C SER A 26 14.76 2.18 18.14
N PRO A 27 16.10 2.15 17.99
CA PRO A 27 16.83 3.36 17.68
C PRO A 27 16.33 3.83 16.32
N GLY A 28 15.54 4.90 16.34
CA GLY A 28 14.68 5.35 15.27
C GLY A 28 15.14 5.00 13.86
N LEU A 29 14.30 4.33 13.11
CA LEU A 29 14.43 4.23 11.65
C LEU A 29 14.39 5.62 10.98
N ALA A 30 14.25 6.68 11.77
CA ALA A 30 14.37 8.07 11.34
C ALA A 30 15.69 8.41 10.64
N ASP A 31 16.76 7.63 10.89
CA ASP A 31 18.02 7.78 10.17
C ASP A 31 18.09 6.98 8.85
N GLN A 32 17.12 6.13 8.58
CA GLN A 32 16.93 5.62 7.23
C GLN A 32 16.10 6.64 6.44
N GLN A 33 16.72 7.75 6.09
CA GLN A 33 16.27 8.51 4.94
C GLN A 33 16.21 7.51 3.79
N SER A 34 15.01 7.04 3.48
CA SER A 34 14.82 6.25 2.27
C SER A 34 15.46 7.04 1.14
N PRO A 35 16.36 6.46 0.36
CA PRO A 35 17.01 7.19 -0.73
C PRO A 35 15.93 7.89 -1.55
N LEU A 36 16.24 9.11 -2.02
CA LEU A 36 15.35 9.85 -2.91
C LEU A 36 14.83 8.87 -3.95
N GLN A 37 13.55 8.55 -3.87
CA GLN A 37 12.97 7.61 -4.82
C GLN A 37 13.01 8.25 -6.21
N SER A 38 13.33 7.46 -7.21
CA SER A 38 13.22 7.88 -8.61
C SER A 38 11.80 8.38 -8.90
N ALA A 39 11.67 9.26 -9.87
CA ALA A 39 10.35 9.69 -10.34
C ALA A 39 9.47 8.45 -10.62
N LEU A 40 8.19 8.53 -10.28
CA LEU A 40 7.23 7.50 -10.64
C LEU A 40 7.12 7.43 -12.16
N THR A 41 7.47 6.28 -12.72
CA THR A 41 7.30 5.98 -14.15
C THR A 41 6.51 4.71 -14.31
N PHE A 42 6.03 4.44 -15.52
CA PHE A 42 5.24 3.25 -15.80
C PHE A 42 6.01 2.36 -16.79
N ASN A 43 6.13 1.09 -16.44
CA ASN A 43 6.63 0.04 -17.31
C ASN A 43 5.47 -0.50 -18.15
N GLU A 44 5.68 -0.61 -19.45
CA GLU A 44 4.67 -1.12 -20.38
C GLU A 44 4.79 -2.64 -20.53
N TYR A 45 3.64 -3.31 -20.58
CA TYR A 45 3.52 -4.74 -20.76
C TYR A 45 2.63 -5.03 -21.96
N GLU A 46 3.12 -5.89 -22.84
CA GLU A 46 2.43 -6.30 -24.04
C GLU A 46 1.21 -7.20 -23.77
N SER A 47 0.23 -7.12 -24.66
CA SER A 47 -0.94 -8.03 -24.61
C SER A 47 -0.57 -9.44 -24.96
N GLY A 48 -1.31 -10.39 -24.40
CA GLY A 48 -1.10 -11.79 -24.77
C GLY A 48 -1.89 -12.78 -23.94
N LEU A 49 -1.79 -14.02 -24.38
CA LEU A 49 -2.29 -15.17 -23.63
C LEU A 49 -1.15 -15.67 -22.73
N ILE A 50 -1.33 -15.51 -21.43
CA ILE A 50 -0.32 -15.88 -20.43
C ILE A 50 -0.83 -16.99 -19.52
N GLU A 51 0.08 -17.68 -18.86
CA GLU A 51 -0.24 -18.68 -17.83
C GLU A 51 -0.05 -18.09 -16.46
N ILE A 52 -1.11 -18.14 -15.66
CA ILE A 52 -1.21 -17.63 -14.30
C ILE A 52 -1.40 -18.76 -13.31
N GLY A 53 -0.84 -18.60 -12.12
CA GLY A 53 -0.93 -19.56 -11.03
C GLY A 53 0.35 -20.37 -10.82
N ALA A 54 0.44 -21.00 -9.67
CA ALA A 54 1.64 -21.71 -9.23
C ALA A 54 1.99 -22.90 -10.13
N LEU A 55 3.29 -23.13 -10.26
CA LEU A 55 3.86 -24.39 -10.80
C LEU A 55 3.75 -25.48 -9.73
N ALA A 56 4.11 -26.71 -10.12
CA ALA A 56 4.18 -27.83 -9.18
C ALA A 56 5.16 -27.53 -8.03
N GLY A 57 4.76 -27.81 -6.80
CA GLY A 57 5.53 -27.55 -5.59
C GLY A 57 4.64 -27.14 -4.43
N PHE A 58 5.23 -26.56 -3.39
CA PHE A 58 4.45 -25.95 -2.30
C PHE A 58 3.82 -24.65 -2.79
N CYS A 59 2.51 -24.57 -2.70
CA CYS A 59 1.72 -23.37 -3.01
C CYS A 59 0.45 -23.36 -2.16
N PHE A 60 -0.23 -22.24 -2.08
CA PHE A 60 -1.55 -22.15 -1.47
C PHE A 60 -2.62 -22.64 -2.47
N ASP A 61 -3.75 -23.07 -1.95
CA ASP A 61 -4.87 -23.61 -2.75
C ASP A 61 -5.47 -22.57 -3.72
N ASN A 62 -5.45 -21.30 -3.37
CA ASN A 62 -5.91 -20.19 -4.22
C ASN A 62 -4.97 -19.85 -5.39
N GLU A 63 -3.75 -20.41 -5.41
CA GLU A 63 -2.82 -20.29 -6.53
C GLU A 63 -3.04 -21.36 -7.60
N LEU A 64 -4.01 -22.25 -7.41
CA LEU A 64 -4.33 -23.38 -8.29
C LEU A 64 -5.77 -23.31 -8.83
N PRO A 65 -6.03 -23.92 -9.99
CA PRO A 65 -5.06 -24.52 -10.92
C PRO A 65 -4.37 -23.46 -11.78
N ARG A 66 -3.15 -23.74 -12.24
CA ARG A 66 -2.51 -22.94 -13.28
C ARG A 66 -3.37 -22.94 -14.53
N HIS A 67 -3.65 -21.76 -15.07
CA HIS A 67 -4.58 -21.58 -16.18
C HIS A 67 -4.16 -20.43 -17.09
N ARG A 68 -4.78 -20.35 -18.26
CA ARG A 68 -4.51 -19.31 -19.24
C ARG A 68 -5.49 -18.15 -19.11
N VAL A 69 -4.96 -16.95 -19.13
CA VAL A 69 -5.74 -15.71 -19.21
C VAL A 69 -5.21 -14.82 -20.33
N TYR A 70 -6.10 -14.07 -20.96
CA TYR A 70 -5.72 -13.03 -21.89
C TYR A 70 -5.62 -11.70 -21.15
N LEU A 71 -4.45 -11.06 -21.23
CA LEU A 71 -4.26 -9.69 -20.75
C LEU A 71 -4.21 -8.72 -21.93
N ALA A 72 -4.97 -7.63 -21.82
CA ALA A 72 -4.78 -6.47 -22.68
C ALA A 72 -3.45 -5.77 -22.33
N PRO A 73 -2.90 -4.92 -23.21
CA PRO A 73 -1.72 -4.13 -22.87
C PRO A 73 -2.02 -3.28 -21.63
N PHE A 74 -1.06 -3.17 -20.73
CA PHE A 74 -1.19 -2.36 -19.52
C PHE A 74 0.16 -1.73 -19.15
N SER A 75 0.12 -0.77 -18.26
CA SER A 75 1.31 -0.16 -17.67
C SER A 75 1.24 -0.24 -16.16
N LEU A 76 2.33 -0.62 -15.52
CA LEU A 76 2.45 -0.71 -14.08
C LEU A 76 3.52 0.25 -13.57
N ALA A 77 3.22 0.93 -12.47
CA ALA A 77 4.19 1.81 -11.83
C ALA A 77 5.45 1.03 -11.42
N ASN A 78 6.61 1.66 -11.60
CA ASN A 78 7.91 1.06 -11.31
C ASN A 78 8.27 1.02 -9.82
N ARG A 79 7.44 1.57 -8.96
CA ARG A 79 7.59 1.60 -7.51
C ARG A 79 6.25 1.81 -6.80
N LEU A 80 6.28 1.66 -5.48
CA LEU A 80 5.13 1.97 -4.64
C LEU A 80 4.89 3.48 -4.55
N VAL A 81 3.64 3.85 -4.24
CA VAL A 81 3.22 5.23 -3.95
C VAL A 81 3.83 5.66 -2.62
N THR A 82 4.39 6.87 -2.59
CA THR A 82 5.01 7.44 -1.37
C THR A 82 4.00 8.18 -0.50
N ASN A 83 4.38 8.41 0.76
CA ASN A 83 3.61 9.25 1.68
C ASN A 83 3.43 10.67 1.14
N GLU A 84 4.45 11.26 0.50
CA GLU A 84 4.37 12.59 -0.10
C GLU A 84 3.34 12.65 -1.23
N GLU A 85 3.31 11.64 -2.10
CA GLU A 85 2.33 11.56 -3.18
C GLU A 85 0.91 11.38 -2.63
N TYR A 86 0.78 10.61 -1.56
CA TYR A 86 -0.50 10.43 -0.90
C TYR A 86 -0.97 11.70 -0.16
N LEU A 87 -0.04 12.46 0.44
CA LEU A 87 -0.34 13.78 1.01
C LEU A 87 -0.87 14.74 -0.05
N ALA A 88 -0.27 14.76 -1.25
CA ALA A 88 -0.77 15.59 -2.35
C ALA A 88 -2.23 15.25 -2.72
N PHE A 89 -2.61 13.97 -2.72
CA PHE A 89 -4.01 13.54 -2.89
C PHE A 89 -4.91 14.08 -1.77
N MET A 90 -4.45 14.02 -0.52
CA MET A 90 -5.22 14.54 0.63
C MET A 90 -5.39 16.05 0.54
N GLU A 91 -4.32 16.79 0.22
CA GLU A 91 -4.31 18.26 0.10
C GLU A 91 -5.18 18.74 -1.06
N ASP A 92 -5.27 18.00 -2.16
CA ASP A 92 -6.22 18.25 -3.27
C ASP A 92 -7.68 17.88 -2.93
N GLY A 93 -7.93 17.52 -1.67
CA GLY A 93 -9.26 17.21 -1.17
C GLY A 93 -9.77 15.82 -1.58
N GLY A 94 -8.90 14.87 -1.84
CA GLY A 94 -9.26 13.52 -2.31
C GLY A 94 -10.28 12.80 -1.44
N TYR A 95 -10.21 13.00 -0.12
CA TYR A 95 -11.22 12.45 0.82
C TYR A 95 -12.59 13.15 0.76
N HIS A 96 -12.73 14.27 0.07
CA HIS A 96 -13.97 15.05 -0.04
C HIS A 96 -14.59 15.01 -1.44
N ARG A 97 -14.02 14.23 -2.36
CA ARG A 97 -14.42 14.14 -3.76
C ARG A 97 -15.09 12.80 -4.06
N PRO A 98 -16.42 12.68 -3.94
CA PRO A 98 -17.14 11.40 -4.09
C PRO A 98 -16.91 10.72 -5.45
N GLU A 99 -16.61 11.49 -6.49
CA GLU A 99 -16.37 10.96 -7.83
C GLU A 99 -15.10 10.09 -7.95
N LEU A 100 -14.21 10.17 -6.97
CA LEU A 100 -12.99 9.36 -6.92
C LEU A 100 -13.20 8.00 -6.26
N TRP A 101 -14.28 7.87 -5.47
CA TRP A 101 -14.50 6.73 -4.60
C TRP A 101 -15.47 5.71 -5.20
N LEU A 102 -15.22 4.44 -4.95
CA LEU A 102 -16.24 3.43 -5.13
C LEU A 102 -17.41 3.71 -4.17
N SER A 103 -18.64 3.46 -4.60
CA SER A 103 -19.87 3.79 -3.87
C SER A 103 -19.86 3.31 -2.40
N GLU A 104 -19.44 2.07 -2.18
CA GLU A 104 -19.34 1.50 -0.84
C GLU A 104 -18.23 2.16 -0.03
N GLY A 105 -17.07 2.41 -0.65
CA GLY A 105 -15.95 3.12 -0.04
C GLY A 105 -16.32 4.52 0.40
N TRP A 106 -17.09 5.25 -0.43
CA TRP A 106 -17.62 6.56 -0.07
C TRP A 106 -18.54 6.50 1.17
N SER A 107 -19.42 5.50 1.21
CA SER A 107 -20.31 5.30 2.36
C SER A 107 -19.52 4.99 3.64
N GLN A 108 -18.50 4.13 3.56
CA GLN A 108 -17.63 3.81 4.69
C GLN A 108 -16.82 5.04 5.14
N ARG A 109 -16.25 5.78 4.19
CA ARG A 109 -15.53 7.04 4.49
C ARG A 109 -16.42 8.02 5.27
N GLN A 110 -17.68 8.19 4.85
CA GLN A 110 -18.62 9.09 5.55
C GLN A 110 -18.97 8.56 6.95
N GLN A 111 -19.26 7.27 7.07
CA GLN A 111 -19.66 6.65 8.33
C GLN A 111 -18.54 6.67 9.36
N GLN A 112 -17.31 6.42 8.93
CA GLN A 112 -16.13 6.35 9.79
C GLN A 112 -15.37 7.68 9.87
N ALA A 113 -15.84 8.70 9.14
CA ALA A 113 -15.22 10.02 9.07
C ALA A 113 -13.75 9.98 8.66
N TRP A 114 -13.38 9.09 7.72
CA TRP A 114 -12.00 9.02 7.24
C TRP A 114 -11.61 10.31 6.53
N ASP A 115 -10.43 10.82 6.84
CA ASP A 115 -9.82 12.00 6.20
C ASP A 115 -8.29 11.86 6.04
N HIS A 116 -7.73 10.74 6.50
CA HIS A 116 -6.31 10.37 6.37
C HIS A 116 -6.13 8.86 6.55
N PRO A 117 -4.97 8.27 6.17
CA PRO A 117 -4.65 6.86 6.41
C PRO A 117 -4.70 6.48 7.89
N LEU A 118 -5.00 5.21 8.17
CA LEU A 118 -4.96 4.68 9.52
C LEU A 118 -3.56 4.90 10.13
N TYR A 119 -3.53 5.29 11.41
CA TYR A 119 -2.31 5.60 12.19
C TYR A 119 -1.60 6.91 11.86
N TRP A 120 -2.09 7.70 10.92
CA TRP A 120 -1.58 9.05 10.73
C TRP A 120 -2.21 10.00 11.74
N HIS A 121 -1.41 10.94 12.23
CA HIS A 121 -1.83 11.93 13.23
C HIS A 121 -1.29 13.30 12.85
N TRP A 122 -2.16 14.30 12.82
CA TRP A 122 -1.73 15.68 12.67
C TRP A 122 -1.37 16.27 14.04
N ARG A 123 -0.09 16.61 14.27
CA ARG A 123 0.40 17.19 15.53
C ARG A 123 1.44 18.28 15.25
N ASP A 124 1.36 19.38 15.99
CA ASP A 124 2.36 20.46 15.96
C ASP A 124 2.69 20.98 14.55
N GLY A 125 1.68 21.01 13.65
CA GLY A 125 1.84 21.49 12.29
C GLY A 125 2.50 20.50 11.33
N ALA A 126 2.60 19.21 11.68
CA ALA A 126 3.17 18.17 10.85
C ALA A 126 2.40 16.84 10.96
N TRP A 127 2.58 15.98 9.96
CA TRP A 127 2.07 14.62 9.99
C TRP A 127 3.04 13.68 10.70
N TRP A 128 2.48 12.81 11.53
CA TRP A 128 3.15 11.75 12.27
C TRP A 128 2.47 10.43 11.95
N GLU A 129 3.20 9.34 12.02
CA GLU A 129 2.71 7.98 11.86
C GLU A 129 2.92 7.19 13.15
N TYR A 130 1.89 6.48 13.61
CA TYR A 130 2.06 5.52 14.68
C TYR A 130 2.63 4.20 14.15
N ARG A 131 3.69 3.76 14.77
CA ARG A 131 4.44 2.53 14.48
C ARG A 131 4.63 1.72 15.75
N LEU A 132 5.20 0.50 15.64
CA LEU A 132 5.47 -0.32 16.82
C LEU A 132 6.54 0.29 17.76
N ASP A 133 7.38 1.16 17.26
CA ASP A 133 8.33 1.98 18.00
C ASP A 133 7.76 3.34 18.47
N GLY A 134 6.44 3.46 18.47
CA GLY A 134 5.70 4.65 18.92
C GLY A 134 5.38 5.61 17.77
N LEU A 135 5.08 6.86 18.14
CA LEU A 135 4.73 7.91 17.19
C LEU A 135 5.99 8.50 16.59
N GLN A 136 6.12 8.43 15.27
CA GLN A 136 7.29 8.90 14.52
C GLN A 136 6.88 10.00 13.52
N PRO A 137 7.76 10.96 13.18
CA PRO A 137 7.52 11.86 12.06
C PRO A 137 7.27 11.09 10.77
N LEU A 138 6.30 11.52 9.97
CA LEU A 138 6.01 10.88 8.70
C LEU A 138 7.18 11.05 7.73
N VAL A 139 7.67 9.94 7.19
CA VAL A 139 8.78 9.93 6.23
C VAL A 139 8.21 10.07 4.82
N ALA A 140 8.43 11.22 4.17
CA ALA A 140 7.85 11.59 2.88
C ALA A 140 8.07 10.54 1.78
N ASN A 141 9.30 10.03 1.66
CA ASN A 141 9.69 9.08 0.60
C ASN A 141 9.42 7.61 0.95
N ALA A 142 8.90 7.30 2.13
CA ALA A 142 8.49 5.94 2.46
C ALA A 142 7.20 5.57 1.73
N PRO A 143 6.98 4.29 1.40
CA PRO A 143 5.71 3.84 0.85
C PRO A 143 4.55 4.15 1.80
N VAL A 144 3.43 4.62 1.25
CA VAL A 144 2.21 4.77 2.04
C VAL A 144 1.68 3.38 2.42
N VAL A 145 1.36 3.21 3.70
CA VAL A 145 0.84 1.96 4.25
C VAL A 145 -0.43 2.20 5.06
N HIS A 146 -1.14 1.14 5.41
CA HIS A 146 -2.37 1.20 6.20
C HIS A 146 -3.50 2.02 5.56
N VAL A 147 -3.58 1.98 4.24
CA VAL A 147 -4.71 2.45 3.44
C VAL A 147 -5.62 1.28 3.08
N SER A 148 -6.91 1.48 3.10
CA SER A 148 -7.88 0.49 2.65
C SER A 148 -7.87 0.34 1.13
N GLY A 149 -8.45 -0.75 0.61
CA GLY A 149 -8.64 -0.90 -0.83
C GLY A 149 -9.47 0.23 -1.46
N TYR A 150 -10.39 0.82 -0.70
CA TYR A 150 -11.19 1.98 -1.16
C TYR A 150 -10.34 3.25 -1.28
N GLU A 151 -9.50 3.51 -0.31
CA GLU A 151 -8.55 4.63 -0.31
C GLU A 151 -7.53 4.49 -1.44
N SER A 152 -7.01 3.28 -1.63
CA SER A 152 -6.09 2.97 -2.74
C SER A 152 -6.74 3.18 -4.10
N ALA A 153 -8.00 2.75 -4.28
CA ALA A 153 -8.76 2.95 -5.51
C ALA A 153 -9.06 4.44 -5.76
N ALA A 154 -9.38 5.21 -4.70
CA ALA A 154 -9.62 6.65 -4.81
C ALA A 154 -8.34 7.41 -5.20
N PHE A 155 -7.20 7.07 -4.59
CA PHE A 155 -5.90 7.62 -4.99
C PHE A 155 -5.57 7.30 -6.45
N ALA A 156 -5.77 6.05 -6.87
CA ALA A 156 -5.53 5.65 -8.26
C ALA A 156 -6.41 6.43 -9.24
N ALA A 157 -7.70 6.60 -8.94
CA ALA A 157 -8.62 7.40 -9.75
C ALA A 157 -8.19 8.89 -9.81
N TRP A 158 -7.75 9.46 -8.69
CA TRP A 158 -7.20 10.82 -8.64
C TRP A 158 -5.96 10.97 -9.52
N SER A 159 -5.09 9.97 -9.53
CA SER A 159 -3.88 9.93 -10.37
C SER A 159 -4.17 9.59 -11.84
N ASN A 160 -5.44 9.54 -12.26
CA ASN A 160 -5.85 9.09 -13.60
C ASN A 160 -5.33 7.69 -13.95
N ALA A 161 -5.33 6.81 -12.98
CA ALA A 161 -4.90 5.41 -13.07
C ALA A 161 -5.95 4.48 -12.44
N ARG A 162 -5.63 3.23 -12.33
CA ARG A 162 -6.39 2.21 -11.58
C ARG A 162 -5.45 1.30 -10.83
N LEU A 163 -5.96 0.54 -9.89
CA LEU A 163 -5.21 -0.54 -9.28
C LEU A 163 -4.94 -1.66 -10.30
N PRO A 164 -3.79 -2.33 -10.22
CA PRO A 164 -3.53 -3.49 -11.05
C PRO A 164 -4.47 -4.65 -10.67
N THR A 165 -4.74 -5.51 -11.62
CA THR A 165 -5.37 -6.79 -11.35
C THR A 165 -4.32 -7.77 -10.82
N GLU A 166 -4.77 -8.86 -10.17
CA GLU A 166 -3.92 -9.95 -9.73
C GLU A 166 -3.05 -10.49 -10.88
N PHE A 167 -3.66 -10.70 -12.04
CA PHE A 167 -2.97 -11.24 -13.22
C PHE A 167 -1.91 -10.29 -13.79
N GLU A 168 -2.17 -8.99 -13.79
CA GLU A 168 -1.21 -7.97 -14.20
C GLU A 168 -0.02 -7.92 -13.24
N TRP A 169 -0.30 -8.02 -11.95
CA TRP A 169 0.74 -8.04 -10.93
C TRP A 169 1.60 -9.31 -11.01
N GLU A 170 0.98 -10.48 -11.17
CA GLU A 170 1.69 -11.75 -11.32
C GLU A 170 2.58 -11.75 -12.57
N LEU A 171 2.06 -11.27 -13.71
CA LEU A 171 2.86 -11.14 -14.92
C LEU A 171 4.06 -10.22 -14.70
N ALA A 172 3.85 -9.06 -14.12
CA ALA A 172 4.92 -8.08 -13.90
C ALA A 172 6.02 -8.66 -12.99
N SER A 173 5.64 -9.36 -11.91
CA SER A 173 6.59 -9.98 -10.98
C SER A 173 7.34 -11.17 -11.58
N SER A 174 6.81 -11.82 -12.63
CA SER A 174 7.45 -12.97 -13.28
C SER A 174 8.69 -12.63 -14.12
N PHE A 175 8.90 -11.34 -14.42
CA PHE A 175 10.10 -10.87 -15.16
C PHE A 175 11.33 -10.69 -14.25
N GLU A 176 11.15 -10.71 -12.94
CA GLU A 176 12.27 -10.67 -12.00
C GLU A 176 12.91 -12.06 -11.91
N SER A 177 14.19 -12.16 -12.25
CA SER A 177 14.93 -13.44 -12.30
C SER A 177 15.27 -13.99 -10.92
N GLU A 178 15.33 -13.14 -9.91
CA GLU A 178 15.52 -13.48 -8.50
C GLU A 178 14.52 -12.66 -7.69
N LEU A 179 13.77 -13.31 -6.80
CA LEU A 179 12.90 -12.63 -5.87
C LEU A 179 13.75 -11.96 -4.79
N GLU A 180 14.31 -10.81 -5.12
CA GLU A 180 14.88 -9.92 -4.11
C GLU A 180 13.76 -9.09 -3.49
N GLY A 181 13.58 -9.19 -2.19
CA GLY A 181 12.52 -8.50 -1.50
C GLY A 181 12.76 -8.39 0.00
N ASN A 182 11.98 -7.56 0.66
CA ASN A 182 12.00 -7.46 2.12
C ASN A 182 11.12 -8.56 2.72
N PHE A 183 11.64 -9.79 2.70
CA PHE A 183 10.97 -10.94 3.29
C PHE A 183 11.32 -11.04 4.78
N ALA A 184 10.38 -11.57 5.57
CA ALA A 184 10.58 -11.84 6.99
C ALA A 184 11.42 -13.13 7.16
N GLU A 185 12.74 -13.02 7.14
CA GLU A 185 13.70 -14.08 7.47
C GLU A 185 14.27 -13.90 8.88
#